data_727084e23a458375cdfc9d1c096e908b
#
_entry.id   727084e23a458375cdfc9d1c096e908b
#
_cell.length_a   1.000
_cell.length_b   1.000
_cell.length_c   1.000
_cell.angle_alpha   90.00
_cell.angle_beta   90.00
_cell.angle_gamma   90.00
#
_symmetry.space_group_name_H-M   'P 1'
#
loop_
_entity.id
_entity.type
_entity.pdbx_description
1 polymer ?
#
loop_
_entity_poly.entity_id
_entity_poly.type
_entity_poly.pdbx_seq_one_letter_code
_entity_poly.pdbx_strand_id
1 'polypeptide(L)'
;MAQAHEARARLCAAHGWDENRVELVPVIASGDKIQDRPLADIGGKALWTRELDIWLAEGRIDGAVHSMKDVETIRPAEIAIAAILPRADKADVLLGAGSLEAIPQGARVGTSAPRRAAQLLNARPDLEVVGIRGNVATRMAKLNAGEADATFLAAAG
;
A
#
# COMPACT_ATOMS: atom_id res chain seq x y z
N MET A 1 2.35 -6.66 -8.11
CA MET A 1 2.54 -7.01 -9.55
C MET A 1 1.50 -6.38 -10.49
N ALA A 2 0.20 -6.24 -10.13
CA ALA A 2 -0.83 -5.64 -11.03
C ALA A 2 -0.42 -4.29 -11.64
N GLN A 3 0.08 -3.36 -10.83
CA GLN A 3 0.56 -2.05 -11.30
C GLN A 3 1.76 -2.16 -12.26
N ALA A 4 2.66 -3.12 -12.06
CA ALA A 4 3.79 -3.33 -12.96
C ALA A 4 3.35 -3.86 -14.33
N HIS A 5 2.37 -4.77 -14.37
CA HIS A 5 1.76 -5.23 -15.62
C HIS A 5 1.04 -4.10 -16.36
N GLU A 6 0.30 -3.25 -15.64
CA GLU A 6 -0.34 -2.08 -16.23
C GLU A 6 0.70 -1.08 -16.79
N ALA A 7 1.78 -0.81 -16.04
CA ALA A 7 2.85 0.06 -16.50
C ALA A 7 3.49 -0.47 -17.78
N ARG A 8 3.80 -1.78 -17.84
CA ARG A 8 4.34 -2.43 -19.03
C ARG A 8 3.39 -2.28 -20.23
N ALA A 9 2.12 -2.64 -20.06
CA ALA A 9 1.15 -2.57 -21.14
C ALA A 9 1.00 -1.14 -21.71
N ARG A 10 0.94 -0.13 -20.83
CA ARG A 10 0.86 1.27 -21.24
C ARG A 10 2.13 1.76 -21.93
N LEU A 11 3.30 1.39 -21.43
CA LEU A 11 4.59 1.73 -22.02
C LEU A 11 4.71 1.13 -23.42
N CYS A 12 4.42 -0.16 -23.57
CA CYS A 12 4.42 -0.85 -24.86
C CYS A 12 3.43 -0.22 -25.83
N ALA A 13 2.21 0.08 -25.41
CA ALA A 13 1.21 0.72 -26.26
C ALA A 13 1.64 2.12 -26.71
N ALA A 14 2.24 2.93 -25.83
CA ALA A 14 2.70 4.28 -26.14
C ALA A 14 3.83 4.32 -27.18
N HIS A 15 4.66 3.28 -27.20
CA HIS A 15 5.83 3.19 -28.08
C HIS A 15 5.67 2.21 -29.25
N GLY A 16 4.53 1.53 -29.37
CA GLY A 16 4.32 0.48 -30.37
C GLY A 16 5.26 -0.72 -30.19
N TRP A 17 5.64 -1.02 -28.95
CA TRP A 17 6.52 -2.14 -28.64
C TRP A 17 5.73 -3.42 -28.38
N ASP A 18 6.36 -4.55 -28.72
CA ASP A 18 5.92 -5.86 -28.26
C ASP A 18 6.16 -5.98 -26.73
N GLU A 19 5.30 -6.69 -26.02
CA GLU A 19 5.46 -6.90 -24.57
C GLU A 19 6.80 -7.56 -24.19
N ASN A 20 7.39 -8.36 -25.06
CA ASN A 20 8.69 -8.97 -24.88
C ASN A 20 9.85 -7.94 -24.75
N ARG A 21 9.60 -6.68 -25.17
CA ARG A 21 10.57 -5.60 -25.07
C ARG A 21 10.76 -5.11 -23.62
N VAL A 22 9.80 -5.37 -22.74
CA VAL A 22 9.82 -4.89 -21.37
C VAL A 22 9.74 -6.09 -20.43
N GLU A 23 10.85 -6.44 -19.81
CA GLU A 23 10.92 -7.49 -18.79
C GLU A 23 10.41 -6.95 -17.45
N LEU A 24 9.60 -7.75 -16.74
CA LEU A 24 9.20 -7.47 -15.36
C LEU A 24 10.07 -8.27 -14.41
N VAL A 25 10.87 -7.58 -13.62
CA VAL A 25 11.76 -8.17 -12.60
C VAL A 25 11.09 -8.04 -11.23
N PRO A 26 10.51 -9.12 -10.66
CA PRO A 26 9.91 -9.06 -9.33
C PRO A 26 10.97 -8.98 -8.24
N VAL A 27 10.82 -8.01 -7.35
CA VAL A 27 11.71 -7.83 -6.19
C VAL A 27 10.87 -7.91 -4.91
N ILE A 28 11.34 -8.73 -3.96
CA ILE A 28 10.72 -8.81 -2.64
C ILE A 28 11.39 -7.76 -1.75
N ALA A 29 10.68 -6.67 -1.48
CA ALA A 29 11.19 -5.61 -0.64
C ALA A 29 11.39 -6.07 0.82
N SER A 30 12.41 -5.53 1.49
CA SER A 30 12.69 -5.85 2.90
C SER A 30 11.51 -5.52 3.82
N GLY A 31 10.72 -4.51 3.48
CA GLY A 31 9.49 -4.16 4.21
C GLY A 31 8.41 -5.25 4.20
N ASP A 32 8.39 -6.10 3.17
CA ASP A 32 7.44 -7.23 3.07
C ASP A 32 7.90 -8.45 3.89
N LYS A 33 9.20 -8.55 4.17
CA LYS A 33 9.79 -9.65 4.94
C LYS A 33 9.58 -9.46 6.45
N ILE A 34 9.53 -8.21 6.93
CA ILE A 34 9.43 -7.89 8.35
C ILE A 34 7.96 -7.60 8.71
N GLN A 35 7.29 -8.56 9.33
CA GLN A 35 5.87 -8.45 9.71
C GLN A 35 5.63 -8.48 11.23
N ASP A 36 6.68 -8.65 12.03
CA ASP A 36 6.65 -8.89 13.46
C ASP A 36 6.60 -7.61 14.32
N ARG A 37 6.81 -6.42 13.74
CA ARG A 37 6.87 -5.15 14.46
C ARG A 37 6.31 -3.97 13.65
N PRO A 38 5.98 -2.81 14.31
CA PRO A 38 5.48 -1.62 13.63
C PRO A 38 6.45 -1.06 12.61
N LEU A 39 5.94 -0.50 11.50
CA LEU A 39 6.76 0.11 10.43
C LEU A 39 7.63 1.26 10.91
N ALA A 40 7.16 2.03 11.89
CA ALA A 40 7.90 3.12 12.49
C ALA A 40 9.23 2.67 13.13
N ASP A 41 9.27 1.42 13.63
CA ASP A 41 10.41 0.86 14.34
C ASP A 41 11.46 0.25 13.39
N ILE A 42 11.15 0.13 12.09
CA ILE A 42 11.99 -0.60 11.11
C ILE A 42 12.64 0.33 10.08
N GLY A 43 12.51 1.65 10.20
CA GLY A 43 13.10 2.60 9.25
C GLY A 43 12.12 3.24 8.26
N GLY A 44 10.80 3.09 8.47
CA GLY A 44 9.78 3.83 7.73
C GLY A 44 9.58 3.37 6.29
N LYS A 45 9.14 4.29 5.42
CA LYS A 45 8.77 4.03 4.01
C LYS A 45 9.95 3.62 3.13
N ALA A 46 11.18 4.04 3.47
CA ALA A 46 12.40 3.74 2.71
C ALA A 46 12.65 2.23 2.48
N LEU A 47 12.08 1.37 3.30
CA LEU A 47 12.24 -0.08 3.17
C LEU A 47 11.66 -0.67 1.88
N TRP A 48 10.68 -0.01 1.24
CA TRP A 48 10.07 -0.49 -0.01
C TRP A 48 10.72 0.10 -1.25
N THR A 49 11.41 1.23 -1.14
CA THR A 49 12.03 1.89 -2.29
C THR A 49 13.52 1.62 -2.39
N ARG A 50 14.21 1.51 -1.27
CA ARG A 50 15.67 1.47 -1.18
C ARG A 50 16.33 0.40 -2.07
N GLU A 51 15.81 -0.81 -2.09
CA GLU A 51 16.40 -1.88 -2.89
C GLU A 51 16.27 -1.60 -4.39
N LEU A 52 15.11 -1.10 -4.82
CA LEU A 52 14.88 -0.74 -6.22
C LEU A 52 15.67 0.53 -6.62
N ASP A 53 15.86 1.46 -5.70
CA ASP A 53 16.69 2.66 -5.92
C ASP A 53 18.16 2.29 -6.15
N ILE A 54 18.68 1.32 -5.39
CA ILE A 54 20.03 0.79 -5.60
C ILE A 54 20.13 0.13 -6.98
N TRP A 55 19.15 -0.67 -7.37
CA TRP A 55 19.15 -1.34 -8.66
C TRP A 55 19.04 -0.36 -9.83
N LEU A 56 18.28 0.72 -9.68
CA LEU A 56 18.24 1.82 -10.66
C LEU A 56 19.61 2.49 -10.78
N ALA A 57 20.24 2.85 -9.65
CA ALA A 57 21.55 3.50 -9.63
C ALA A 57 22.66 2.61 -10.22
N GLU A 58 22.57 1.30 -10.04
CA GLU A 58 23.48 0.30 -10.59
C GLU A 58 23.19 -0.06 -12.06
N GLY A 59 22.11 0.46 -12.65
CA GLY A 59 21.69 0.14 -14.01
C GLY A 59 21.22 -1.31 -14.19
N ARG A 60 20.79 -1.96 -13.13
CA ARG A 60 20.24 -3.33 -13.15
C ARG A 60 18.79 -3.38 -13.63
N ILE A 61 18.08 -2.26 -13.48
CA ILE A 61 16.75 -2.02 -13.99
C ILE A 61 16.68 -0.60 -14.57
N ASP A 62 15.85 -0.40 -15.58
CA ASP A 62 15.67 0.91 -16.24
C ASP A 62 14.56 1.73 -15.60
N GLY A 63 13.65 1.10 -14.88
CA GLY A 63 12.53 1.74 -14.20
C GLY A 63 12.01 0.92 -13.03
N ALA A 64 11.46 1.59 -12.02
CA ALA A 64 10.82 0.97 -10.86
C ALA A 64 9.36 1.40 -10.75
N VAL A 65 8.47 0.46 -10.48
CA VAL A 65 7.03 0.72 -10.30
C VAL A 65 6.67 0.62 -8.82
N HIS A 66 6.17 1.72 -8.27
CA HIS A 66 5.80 1.83 -6.85
C HIS A 66 4.36 2.31 -6.66
N SER A 67 3.73 1.89 -5.58
CA SER A 67 2.59 2.62 -5.04
C SER A 67 3.09 3.91 -4.40
N MET A 68 2.61 5.07 -4.86
CA MET A 68 3.13 6.39 -4.41
C MET A 68 3.01 6.60 -2.89
N LYS A 69 2.06 5.95 -2.23
CA LYS A 69 1.93 5.98 -0.75
C LYS A 69 3.13 5.39 -0.01
N ASP A 70 3.91 4.53 -0.68
CA ASP A 70 5.05 3.81 -0.11
C ASP A 70 6.39 4.48 -0.46
N VAL A 71 6.34 5.53 -1.29
CA VAL A 71 7.49 6.34 -1.70
C VAL A 71 7.72 7.46 -0.69
N GLU A 72 8.98 7.73 -0.36
CA GLU A 72 9.35 8.83 0.54
C GLU A 72 9.07 10.18 -0.11
N THR A 73 8.81 11.19 0.72
CA THR A 73 8.58 12.56 0.27
C THR A 73 9.83 13.19 -0.33
N ILE A 74 11.00 12.90 0.26
CA ILE A 74 12.31 13.36 -0.23
C ILE A 74 12.97 12.17 -0.92
N ARG A 75 13.22 12.31 -2.22
CA ARG A 75 13.86 11.30 -3.05
C ARG A 75 15.34 11.62 -3.29
N PRO A 76 16.19 10.60 -3.54
CA PRO A 76 17.52 10.82 -4.08
C PRO A 76 17.47 11.70 -5.33
N ALA A 77 18.40 12.64 -5.47
CA ALA A 77 18.40 13.60 -6.58
C ALA A 77 18.57 12.93 -7.96
N GLU A 78 19.19 11.74 -7.95
CA GLU A 78 19.48 10.93 -9.15
C GLU A 78 18.24 10.17 -9.67
N ILE A 79 17.17 10.07 -8.85
CA ILE A 79 15.98 9.30 -9.19
C ILE A 79 14.80 10.23 -9.41
N ALA A 80 14.29 10.24 -10.64
CA ALA A 80 13.13 11.04 -11.04
C ALA A 80 11.85 10.22 -11.07
N ILE A 81 10.72 10.86 -10.76
CA ILE A 81 9.39 10.31 -11.04
C ILE A 81 9.10 10.59 -12.51
N ALA A 82 9.26 9.59 -13.36
CA ALA A 82 9.12 9.72 -14.81
C ALA A 82 7.65 9.77 -15.26
N ALA A 83 6.76 9.05 -14.58
CA ALA A 83 5.33 9.00 -14.92
C ALA A 83 4.47 8.62 -13.71
N ILE A 84 3.21 9.03 -13.75
CA ILE A 84 2.18 8.62 -12.79
C ILE A 84 1.03 8.00 -13.58
N LEU A 85 0.70 6.74 -13.29
CA LEU A 85 -0.42 6.06 -13.93
C LEU A 85 -1.76 6.68 -13.48
N PRO A 86 -2.82 6.59 -14.30
CA PRO A 86 -4.17 6.98 -13.90
C PRO A 86 -4.56 6.28 -12.60
N ARG A 87 -5.10 7.04 -11.68
CA ARG A 87 -5.43 6.56 -10.34
C ARG A 87 -6.80 5.90 -10.33
N ALA A 88 -6.87 4.70 -9.73
CA ALA A 88 -8.13 4.09 -9.33
C ALA A 88 -8.79 4.89 -8.19
N ASP A 89 -10.03 4.56 -7.84
CA ASP A 89 -10.74 5.21 -6.74
C ASP A 89 -9.91 5.20 -5.45
N LYS A 90 -9.83 6.35 -4.82
CA LYS A 90 -9.06 6.57 -3.57
C LYS A 90 -9.89 6.41 -2.31
N ALA A 91 -11.20 6.16 -2.44
CA ALA A 91 -12.10 6.00 -1.31
C ALA A 91 -11.67 4.82 -0.42
N ASP A 92 -11.87 5.00 0.86
CA ASP A 92 -11.80 3.91 1.83
C ASP A 92 -13.21 3.32 2.01
N VAL A 93 -13.30 2.00 2.08
CA VAL A 93 -14.53 1.25 2.35
C VAL A 93 -14.46 0.70 3.76
N LEU A 94 -15.52 0.92 4.54
CA LEU A 94 -15.72 0.31 5.83
C LEU A 94 -16.28 -1.11 5.66
N LEU A 95 -15.71 -2.07 6.34
CA LEU A 95 -16.17 -3.46 6.40
C LEU A 95 -16.49 -3.82 7.84
N GLY A 96 -17.49 -4.64 8.06
CA GLY A 96 -17.98 -5.06 9.39
C GLY A 96 -19.12 -4.19 9.93
N ALA A 97 -19.36 -3.01 9.33
CA ALA A 97 -20.51 -2.15 9.67
C ALA A 97 -20.99 -1.39 8.43
N GLY A 98 -22.25 -0.97 8.43
CA GLY A 98 -22.85 -0.22 7.32
C GLY A 98 -22.46 1.26 7.28
N SER A 99 -22.09 1.83 8.43
CA SER A 99 -21.59 3.21 8.56
C SER A 99 -20.73 3.35 9.82
N LEU A 100 -20.05 4.48 10.00
CA LEU A 100 -19.30 4.77 11.23
C LEU A 100 -20.19 4.87 12.46
N GLU A 101 -21.38 5.39 12.29
CA GLU A 101 -22.38 5.53 13.37
C GLU A 101 -22.94 4.16 13.80
N ALA A 102 -23.01 3.22 12.87
CA ALA A 102 -23.50 1.87 13.13
C ALA A 102 -22.49 0.97 13.87
N ILE A 103 -21.24 1.40 14.00
CA ILE A 103 -20.24 0.67 14.79
C ILE A 103 -20.61 0.75 16.27
N PRO A 104 -20.74 -0.38 17.00
CA PRO A 104 -21.03 -0.37 18.42
C PRO A 104 -20.03 0.45 19.24
N GLN A 105 -20.48 1.04 20.34
CA GLN A 105 -19.60 1.76 21.27
C GLN A 105 -18.51 0.84 21.82
N GLY A 106 -17.27 1.31 21.84
CA GLY A 106 -16.13 0.54 22.35
C GLY A 106 -15.66 -0.59 21.42
N ALA A 107 -16.25 -0.70 20.21
CA ALA A 107 -15.85 -1.75 19.26
C ALA A 107 -14.41 -1.56 18.74
N ARG A 108 -13.78 -2.67 18.39
CA ARG A 108 -12.40 -2.71 17.85
C ARG A 108 -12.41 -2.49 16.34
N VAL A 109 -11.71 -1.46 15.89
CA VAL A 109 -11.58 -1.16 14.46
C VAL A 109 -10.15 -1.37 13.99
N GLY A 110 -9.98 -2.29 13.04
CA GLY A 110 -8.69 -2.73 12.53
C GLY A 110 -8.08 -1.75 11.52
N THR A 111 -6.94 -1.16 11.86
CA THR A 111 -6.10 -0.44 10.90
C THR A 111 -4.66 -0.33 11.39
N SER A 112 -3.70 -0.38 10.45
CA SER A 112 -2.28 -0.06 10.73
C SER A 112 -1.86 1.25 10.05
N ALA A 113 -2.82 2.03 9.52
CA ALA A 113 -2.55 3.32 8.89
C ALA A 113 -2.82 4.46 9.90
N PRO A 114 -1.78 5.21 10.33
CA PRO A 114 -1.95 6.30 11.31
C PRO A 114 -2.99 7.34 10.88
N ARG A 115 -3.05 7.65 9.57
CA ARG A 115 -4.05 8.56 9.01
C ARG A 115 -5.48 8.07 9.25
N ARG A 116 -5.76 6.79 9.00
CA ARG A 116 -7.10 6.21 9.22
C ARG A 116 -7.45 6.19 10.70
N ALA A 117 -6.50 5.80 11.54
CA ALA A 117 -6.68 5.81 13.00
C ALA A 117 -7.02 7.21 13.51
N ALA A 118 -6.27 8.23 13.09
CA ALA A 118 -6.52 9.61 13.51
C ALA A 118 -7.90 10.11 13.06
N GLN A 119 -8.29 9.86 11.81
CA GLN A 119 -9.61 10.25 11.29
C GLN A 119 -10.76 9.53 12.01
N LEU A 120 -10.58 8.22 12.26
CA LEU A 120 -11.57 7.42 13.00
C LEU A 120 -11.77 7.94 14.41
N LEU A 121 -10.69 8.11 15.18
CA LEU A 121 -10.75 8.56 16.56
C LEU A 121 -11.21 10.02 16.70
N ASN A 122 -10.99 10.87 15.68
CA ASN A 122 -11.56 12.19 15.64
C ASN A 122 -13.09 12.17 15.48
N ALA A 123 -13.63 11.22 14.70
CA ALA A 123 -15.06 11.07 14.50
C ALA A 123 -15.74 10.23 15.59
N ARG A 124 -15.05 9.22 16.10
CA ARG A 124 -15.55 8.24 17.08
C ARG A 124 -14.46 7.96 18.13
N PRO A 125 -14.26 8.84 19.11
CA PRO A 125 -13.23 8.70 20.15
C PRO A 125 -13.50 7.54 21.12
N ASP A 126 -14.69 6.99 21.09
CA ASP A 126 -15.11 5.83 21.89
C ASP A 126 -14.61 4.48 21.35
N LEU A 127 -14.09 4.43 20.11
CA LEU A 127 -13.66 3.20 19.47
C LEU A 127 -12.22 2.82 19.84
N GLU A 128 -11.93 1.53 19.83
CA GLU A 128 -10.58 0.99 20.02
C GLU A 128 -9.92 0.73 18.66
N VAL A 129 -8.72 1.29 18.44
CA VAL A 129 -7.94 1.01 17.23
C VAL A 129 -7.02 -0.16 17.47
N VAL A 130 -7.19 -1.24 16.69
CA VAL A 130 -6.34 -2.44 16.72
C VAL A 130 -5.52 -2.58 15.44
N GLY A 131 -4.27 -3.05 15.57
CA GLY A 131 -3.37 -3.19 14.45
C GLY A 131 -3.75 -4.38 13.55
N ILE A 132 -4.21 -4.12 12.32
CA ILE A 132 -4.41 -5.16 11.30
C ILE A 132 -3.47 -4.93 10.13
N ARG A 133 -2.58 -5.90 9.86
CA ARG A 133 -1.62 -5.89 8.76
C ARG A 133 -1.85 -7.04 7.80
N GLY A 134 -1.28 -6.93 6.61
CA GLY A 134 -1.38 -7.89 5.53
C GLY A 134 -2.04 -7.31 4.27
N ASN A 135 -2.14 -8.13 3.23
CA ASN A 135 -2.90 -7.80 2.02
C ASN A 135 -4.42 -7.83 2.29
N VAL A 136 -5.23 -7.53 1.27
CA VAL A 136 -6.70 -7.50 1.38
C VAL A 136 -7.24 -8.84 1.91
N ALA A 137 -6.83 -9.97 1.31
CA ALA A 137 -7.30 -11.29 1.72
C ALA A 137 -6.96 -11.61 3.18
N THR A 138 -5.74 -11.29 3.63
CA THR A 138 -5.30 -11.46 5.02
C THR A 138 -6.15 -10.63 5.98
N ARG A 139 -6.43 -9.37 5.65
CA ARG A 139 -7.24 -8.49 6.52
C ARG A 139 -8.69 -8.95 6.58
N MET A 140 -9.25 -9.42 5.47
CA MET A 140 -10.58 -10.02 5.43
C MET A 140 -10.66 -11.28 6.32
N ALA A 141 -9.65 -12.15 6.24
CA ALA A 141 -9.58 -13.33 7.09
C ALA A 141 -9.53 -12.97 8.59
N LYS A 142 -8.75 -11.96 8.95
CA LYS A 142 -8.66 -11.46 10.34
C LYS A 142 -9.97 -10.85 10.84
N LEU A 143 -10.67 -10.09 9.99
CA LEU A 143 -12.01 -9.58 10.31
C LEU A 143 -12.98 -10.75 10.55
N ASN A 144 -13.00 -11.74 9.66
CA ASN A 144 -13.86 -12.91 9.80
C ASN A 144 -13.50 -13.78 11.02
N ALA A 145 -12.24 -13.78 11.45
CA ALA A 145 -11.79 -14.44 12.67
C ALA A 145 -12.12 -13.66 13.96
N GLY A 146 -12.71 -12.46 13.84
CA GLY A 146 -13.08 -11.64 14.99
C GLY A 146 -11.88 -10.94 15.65
N GLU A 147 -10.74 -10.79 14.97
CA GLU A 147 -9.61 -10.00 15.49
C GLU A 147 -9.95 -8.50 15.58
N ALA A 148 -10.94 -8.05 14.79
CA ALA A 148 -11.56 -6.72 14.88
C ALA A 148 -13.04 -6.84 14.50
N ASP A 149 -13.84 -5.87 14.93
CA ASP A 149 -15.28 -5.81 14.66
C ASP A 149 -15.57 -5.09 13.33
N ALA A 150 -14.66 -4.19 12.92
CA ALA A 150 -14.69 -3.50 11.64
C ALA A 150 -13.27 -3.21 11.14
N THR A 151 -13.10 -2.91 9.86
CA THR A 151 -11.82 -2.48 9.27
C THR A 151 -12.02 -1.60 8.04
N PHE A 152 -10.96 -0.88 7.62
CA PHE A 152 -10.96 -0.09 6.40
C PHE A 152 -10.07 -0.72 5.33
N LEU A 153 -10.60 -0.82 4.11
CA LEU A 153 -9.84 -1.16 2.92
C LEU A 153 -9.99 -0.05 1.86
N ALA A 154 -9.03 0.02 0.95
CA ALA A 154 -9.20 0.88 -0.22
C ALA A 154 -10.24 0.26 -1.16
N ALA A 155 -11.11 1.07 -1.77
CA ALA A 155 -12.14 0.61 -2.71
C ALA A 155 -11.55 -0.11 -3.92
N ALA A 156 -10.33 0.23 -4.30
CA ALA A 156 -9.59 -0.39 -5.41
C ALA A 156 -8.77 -1.63 -5.02
N GLY A 157 -8.94 -2.15 -3.79
CA GLY A 157 -8.16 -3.27 -3.25
C GLY A 157 -8.78 -4.64 -3.48
#